data_e037bb2c7ca8a0bf89ff38f8d0e6243b
#
_entry.id   e037bb2c7ca8a0bf89ff38f8d0e6243b
#
_cell.length_a   1.000
_cell.length_b   1.000
_cell.length_c   1.000
_cell.angle_alpha   90.00
_cell.angle_beta   90.00
_cell.angle_gamma   90.00
#
_symmetry.space_group_name_H-M   'P 1'
#
loop_
_entity.id
_entity.type
_entity.pdbx_description
1 polymer ?
#
loop_
_entity_poly.entity_id
_entity_poly.type
_entity_poly.pdbx_seq_one_letter_code
_entity_poly.pdbx_strand_id
1 'polypeptide(L)'
;MISAVDLLKGIAVGDGMLVKEVEGATGSLHTNYEGKANAAIEALLEDGCDFAYIHLEGPDEMAHQGLTMEKVESIEYLDSRIIAPVKAALDAAGEDYRFLILPDHPNLLRLRTHTADPVPYILYDSTKVQKKIARYSESEAAATGIFEPKGHKLMERFLGL
;
A
#
# COMPACT_ATOMS: atom_id res chain seq x y z
N MET A 1 11.95 2.76 1.70
CA MET A 1 11.26 2.57 0.40
C MET A 1 11.50 1.16 -0.12
N ILE A 2 10.43 0.45 -0.46
CA ILE A 2 10.44 -0.89 -1.03
C ILE A 2 9.64 -0.85 -2.34
N SER A 3 10.30 -0.92 -3.48
CA SER A 3 9.68 -0.82 -4.81
C SER A 3 10.51 -1.58 -5.85
N ALA A 4 9.85 -2.05 -6.92
CA ALA A 4 10.52 -2.55 -8.12
C ALA A 4 10.76 -1.44 -9.16
N VAL A 5 10.17 -0.24 -8.97
CA VAL A 5 10.23 0.88 -9.92
C VAL A 5 11.41 1.79 -9.61
N ASP A 6 12.33 1.92 -10.55
CA ASP A 6 13.54 2.74 -10.39
C ASP A 6 13.23 4.23 -10.18
N LEU A 7 12.15 4.75 -10.80
CA LEU A 7 11.71 6.13 -10.59
C LEU A 7 11.39 6.40 -9.11
N LEU A 8 10.64 5.50 -8.46
CA LEU A 8 10.28 5.64 -7.04
C LEU A 8 11.49 5.48 -6.12
N LYS A 9 12.39 4.56 -6.45
CA LYS A 9 13.67 4.43 -5.74
C LYS A 9 14.50 5.71 -5.86
N GLY A 10 14.55 6.31 -7.05
CA GLY A 10 15.25 7.57 -7.28
C GLY A 10 14.67 8.74 -6.49
N ILE A 11 13.33 8.86 -6.40
CA ILE A 11 12.66 9.85 -5.57
C ILE A 11 12.99 9.60 -4.09
N ALA A 12 12.92 8.37 -3.63
CA ALA A 12 13.23 8.00 -2.25
C ALA A 12 14.68 8.39 -1.86
N VAL A 13 15.64 8.12 -2.74
CA VAL A 13 17.05 8.56 -2.53
C VAL A 13 17.14 10.08 -2.46
N GLY A 14 16.42 10.81 -3.33
CA GLY A 14 16.37 12.27 -3.31
C GLY A 14 15.83 12.85 -2.00
N ASP A 15 14.86 12.15 -1.39
CA ASP A 15 14.26 12.51 -0.11
C ASP A 15 15.03 11.96 1.12
N GLY A 16 16.18 11.31 0.90
CA GLY A 16 17.02 10.76 1.97
C GLY A 16 16.47 9.48 2.60
N MET A 17 15.53 8.81 1.96
CA MET A 17 14.98 7.54 2.42
C MET A 17 15.93 6.38 2.13
N LEU A 18 16.00 5.40 3.05
CA LEU A 18 16.63 4.12 2.79
C LEU A 18 15.84 3.34 1.73
N VAL A 19 16.51 2.86 0.69
CA VAL A 19 15.94 1.92 -0.29
C VAL A 19 16.34 0.50 0.08
N LYS A 20 15.35 -0.37 0.33
CA LYS A 20 15.57 -1.80 0.58
C LYS A 20 15.40 -2.56 -0.73
N GLU A 21 16.48 -3.16 -1.22
CA GLU A 21 16.44 -4.04 -2.39
C GLU A 21 15.88 -5.40 -2.00
N VAL A 22 14.95 -5.91 -2.80
CA VAL A 22 14.30 -7.20 -2.57
C VAL A 22 14.54 -8.10 -3.80
N GLU A 23 15.22 -9.20 -3.61
CA GLU A 23 15.46 -10.17 -4.69
C GLU A 23 14.11 -10.72 -5.20
N GLY A 24 13.95 -10.76 -6.51
CA GLY A 24 12.70 -11.18 -7.16
C GLY A 24 11.55 -10.18 -7.06
N ALA A 25 11.80 -8.94 -6.60
CA ALA A 25 10.82 -7.88 -6.68
C ALA A 25 10.60 -7.46 -8.13
N THR A 26 9.35 -7.50 -8.58
CA THR A 26 8.90 -7.08 -9.91
C THR A 26 7.63 -6.23 -9.79
N GLY A 27 7.20 -5.59 -10.86
CA GLY A 27 5.90 -4.92 -10.98
C GLY A 27 4.74 -5.87 -11.32
N SER A 28 4.98 -7.17 -11.48
CA SER A 28 3.99 -8.15 -11.94
C SER A 28 3.22 -8.82 -10.80
N LEU A 29 2.20 -9.63 -11.18
CA LEU A 29 1.46 -10.51 -10.28
C LEU A 29 2.36 -11.45 -9.48
N HIS A 30 3.47 -11.91 -10.06
CA HIS A 30 4.39 -12.89 -9.46
C HIS A 30 5.60 -12.25 -8.76
N THR A 31 5.46 -11.02 -8.29
CA THR A 31 6.50 -10.37 -7.47
C THR A 31 6.76 -11.13 -6.17
N ASN A 32 7.95 -10.94 -5.58
CA ASN A 32 8.26 -11.49 -4.26
C ASN A 32 7.56 -10.70 -3.15
N TYR A 33 6.30 -11.03 -2.87
CA TYR A 33 5.47 -10.38 -1.83
C TYR A 33 6.09 -10.55 -0.45
N GLU A 34 6.46 -11.77 -0.08
CA GLU A 34 7.04 -12.07 1.23
C GLU A 34 8.33 -11.32 1.46
N GLY A 35 9.19 -11.24 0.43
CA GLY A 35 10.42 -10.45 0.50
C GLY A 35 10.15 -8.96 0.73
N LYS A 36 9.12 -8.39 0.07
CA LYS A 36 8.72 -7.00 0.28
C LYS A 36 8.15 -6.76 1.67
N ALA A 37 7.32 -7.69 2.19
CA ALA A 37 6.78 -7.61 3.55
C ALA A 37 7.90 -7.70 4.60
N ASN A 38 8.80 -8.68 4.46
CA ASN A 38 9.92 -8.87 5.37
C ASN A 38 10.87 -7.66 5.38
N ALA A 39 11.15 -7.07 4.22
CA ALA A 39 11.98 -5.87 4.12
C ALA A 39 11.36 -4.66 4.86
N ALA A 40 10.01 -4.55 4.88
CA ALA A 40 9.32 -3.51 5.64
C ALA A 40 9.37 -3.79 7.14
N ILE A 41 9.17 -5.05 7.56
CA ILE A 41 9.25 -5.46 8.96
C ILE A 41 10.67 -5.21 9.51
N GLU A 42 11.69 -5.63 8.78
CA GLU A 42 13.09 -5.40 9.14
C GLU A 42 13.40 -3.90 9.26
N ALA A 43 12.97 -3.09 8.27
CA ALA A 43 13.19 -1.65 8.30
C ALA A 43 12.57 -0.98 9.54
N LEU A 44 11.35 -1.37 9.92
CA LEU A 44 10.62 -0.77 11.03
C LEU A 44 11.08 -1.29 12.40
N LEU A 45 11.40 -2.59 12.53
CA LEU A 45 11.68 -3.21 13.83
C LEU A 45 13.17 -3.37 14.13
N GLU A 46 14.03 -3.40 13.12
CA GLU A 46 15.47 -3.67 13.28
C GLU A 46 16.35 -2.51 12.83
N ASP A 47 16.04 -1.87 11.70
CA ASP A 47 16.87 -0.78 11.14
C ASP A 47 16.55 0.60 11.76
N GLY A 48 15.54 0.71 12.62
CA GLY A 48 15.13 1.95 13.29
C GLY A 48 14.48 2.97 12.37
N CYS A 49 13.80 2.53 11.30
CA CYS A 49 13.02 3.40 10.45
C CYS A 49 11.65 3.66 11.06
N ASP A 50 11.21 4.93 11.09
CA ASP A 50 9.87 5.32 11.58
C ASP A 50 8.80 5.20 10.50
N PHE A 51 9.18 5.04 9.22
CA PHE A 51 8.29 5.01 8.08
C PHE A 51 8.74 4.00 7.02
N ALA A 52 7.82 3.17 6.56
CA ALA A 52 8.03 2.25 5.43
C ALA A 52 7.00 2.50 4.33
N TYR A 53 7.46 2.68 3.10
CA TYR A 53 6.62 2.75 1.91
C TYR A 53 6.81 1.49 1.08
N ILE A 54 5.73 0.72 0.88
CA ILE A 54 5.72 -0.50 0.09
C ILE A 54 4.93 -0.25 -1.18
N HIS A 55 5.58 -0.26 -2.32
CA HIS A 55 4.95 -0.09 -3.62
C HIS A 55 4.68 -1.42 -4.30
N LEU A 56 3.45 -1.60 -4.79
CA LEU A 56 2.93 -2.84 -5.35
C LEU A 56 2.12 -2.54 -6.61
N GLU A 57 2.63 -2.94 -7.77
CA GLU A 57 2.11 -2.58 -9.09
C GLU A 57 1.15 -3.62 -9.68
N GLY A 58 1.12 -4.85 -9.12
CA GLY A 58 0.39 -5.98 -9.68
C GLY A 58 -1.05 -5.66 -10.11
N PRO A 59 -1.90 -5.01 -9.28
CA PRO A 59 -3.27 -4.66 -9.68
C PRO A 59 -3.35 -3.71 -10.88
N ASP A 60 -2.40 -2.79 -11.00
CA ASP A 60 -2.32 -1.84 -12.11
C ASP A 60 -1.92 -2.54 -13.42
N GLU A 61 -0.84 -3.30 -13.38
CA GLU A 61 -0.35 -4.07 -14.52
C GLU A 61 -1.40 -5.05 -15.07
N MET A 62 -2.11 -5.75 -14.18
CA MET A 62 -3.18 -6.67 -14.59
C MET A 62 -4.35 -5.90 -15.23
N ALA A 63 -4.65 -4.70 -14.77
CA ALA A 63 -5.69 -3.85 -15.35
C ALA A 63 -5.31 -3.34 -16.75
N HIS A 64 -4.07 -2.93 -16.98
CA HIS A 64 -3.56 -2.53 -18.30
C HIS A 64 -3.67 -3.66 -19.33
N GLN A 65 -3.43 -4.89 -18.88
CA GLN A 65 -3.55 -6.08 -19.72
C GLN A 65 -5.01 -6.56 -19.87
N GLY A 66 -5.94 -6.05 -19.05
CA GLY A 66 -7.35 -6.46 -19.06
C GLY A 66 -7.58 -7.83 -18.42
N LEU A 67 -6.68 -8.27 -17.57
CA LEU A 67 -6.70 -9.56 -16.87
C LEU A 67 -7.45 -9.43 -15.54
N THR A 68 -8.76 -9.73 -15.59
CA THR A 68 -9.68 -9.46 -14.47
C THR A 68 -9.41 -10.34 -13.26
N MET A 69 -9.23 -11.64 -13.47
CA MET A 69 -9.02 -12.60 -12.37
C MET A 69 -7.67 -12.38 -11.71
N GLU A 70 -6.65 -12.10 -12.50
CA GLU A 70 -5.29 -11.82 -12.04
C GLU A 70 -5.22 -10.48 -11.27
N LYS A 71 -6.04 -9.50 -11.66
CA LYS A 71 -6.18 -8.26 -10.88
C LYS A 71 -6.79 -8.54 -9.50
N VAL A 72 -7.85 -9.34 -9.43
CA VAL A 72 -8.47 -9.75 -8.16
C VAL A 72 -7.45 -10.51 -7.31
N GLU A 73 -6.78 -11.49 -7.88
CA GLU A 73 -5.75 -12.29 -7.20
C GLU A 73 -4.60 -11.40 -6.67
N SER A 74 -4.15 -10.42 -7.46
CA SER A 74 -3.12 -9.50 -7.00
C SER A 74 -3.56 -8.67 -5.78
N ILE A 75 -4.83 -8.22 -5.74
CA ILE A 75 -5.39 -7.50 -4.59
C ILE A 75 -5.48 -8.41 -3.35
N GLU A 76 -5.91 -9.67 -3.53
CA GLU A 76 -5.93 -10.67 -2.45
C GLU A 76 -4.53 -10.96 -1.90
N TYR A 77 -3.51 -10.98 -2.77
CA TYR A 77 -2.11 -11.10 -2.34
C TYR A 77 -1.61 -9.89 -1.56
N LEU A 78 -2.05 -8.67 -1.91
CA LEU A 78 -1.71 -7.48 -1.11
C LEU A 78 -2.21 -7.62 0.33
N ASP A 79 -3.43 -8.09 0.52
CA ASP A 79 -3.99 -8.30 1.86
C ASP A 79 -3.27 -9.44 2.59
N SER A 80 -3.24 -10.63 1.99
CA SER A 80 -2.79 -11.85 2.66
C SER A 80 -1.27 -11.98 2.82
N ARG A 81 -0.47 -11.43 1.88
CA ARG A 81 0.99 -11.62 1.80
C ARG A 81 1.80 -10.36 2.13
N ILE A 82 1.14 -9.18 2.25
CA ILE A 82 1.78 -7.93 2.66
C ILE A 82 1.15 -7.38 3.93
N ILE A 83 -0.13 -6.97 3.88
CA ILE A 83 -0.78 -6.24 4.98
C ILE A 83 -0.87 -7.12 6.23
N ALA A 84 -1.39 -8.34 6.09
CA ALA A 84 -1.59 -9.25 7.20
C ALA A 84 -0.28 -9.63 7.92
N PRO A 85 0.81 -10.05 7.23
CA PRO A 85 2.06 -10.37 7.92
C PRO A 85 2.76 -9.16 8.52
N VAL A 86 2.75 -7.98 7.87
CA VAL A 86 3.32 -6.76 8.47
C VAL A 86 2.55 -6.36 9.72
N LYS A 87 1.21 -6.40 9.65
CA LYS A 87 0.36 -6.13 10.82
C LYS A 87 0.65 -7.10 11.97
N ALA A 88 0.72 -8.39 11.68
CA ALA A 88 0.98 -9.42 12.68
C ALA A 88 2.35 -9.24 13.37
N ALA A 89 3.38 -8.84 12.61
CA ALA A 89 4.71 -8.59 13.16
C ALA A 89 4.73 -7.37 14.09
N LEU A 90 4.08 -6.26 13.71
CA LEU A 90 3.98 -5.05 14.54
C LEU A 90 3.14 -5.30 15.81
N ASP A 91 2.02 -6.03 15.69
CA ASP A 91 1.21 -6.44 16.84
C ASP A 91 2.03 -7.30 17.83
N ALA A 92 2.82 -8.25 17.30
CA ALA A 92 3.65 -9.14 18.11
C ALA A 92 4.82 -8.41 18.80
N ALA A 93 5.34 -7.35 18.18
CA ALA A 93 6.36 -6.48 18.76
C ALA A 93 5.79 -5.54 19.84
N GLY A 94 4.46 -5.35 19.88
CA GLY A 94 3.81 -4.44 20.80
C GLY A 94 3.98 -2.96 20.44
N GLU A 95 4.27 -2.67 19.18
CA GLU A 95 4.47 -1.31 18.69
C GLU A 95 3.14 -0.60 18.41
N ASP A 96 3.12 0.70 18.64
CA ASP A 96 2.04 1.58 18.17
C ASP A 96 2.33 1.98 16.73
N TYR A 97 1.37 1.76 15.83
CA TYR A 97 1.58 2.01 14.41
C TYR A 97 0.35 2.53 13.69
N ARG A 98 0.57 3.06 12.50
CA ARG A 98 -0.48 3.43 11.54
C ARG A 98 -0.26 2.76 10.20
N PHE A 99 -1.35 2.39 9.55
CA PHE A 99 -1.36 2.04 8.12
C PHE A 99 -2.10 3.10 7.33
N LEU A 100 -1.51 3.48 6.20
CA LEU A 100 -2.20 4.15 5.11
C LEU A 100 -2.17 3.22 3.90
N ILE A 101 -3.33 2.72 3.48
CA ILE A 101 -3.49 1.79 2.37
C ILE A 101 -4.38 2.45 1.34
N LEU A 102 -3.86 2.64 0.13
CA LEU A 102 -4.60 3.26 -0.98
C LEU A 102 -3.97 2.90 -2.33
N PRO A 103 -4.74 2.88 -3.42
CA PRO A 103 -4.18 3.01 -4.75
C PRO A 103 -3.80 4.48 -5.00
N ASP A 104 -2.84 4.73 -5.86
CA ASP A 104 -2.44 6.08 -6.30
C ASP A 104 -3.45 6.67 -7.31
N HIS A 105 -4.07 5.82 -8.13
CA HIS A 105 -5.12 6.14 -9.10
C HIS A 105 -5.97 4.91 -9.44
N PRO A 106 -7.18 5.09 -9.98
CA PRO A 106 -7.93 3.98 -10.55
C PRO A 106 -7.32 3.56 -11.89
N ASN A 107 -7.23 2.26 -12.12
CA ASN A 107 -7.00 1.68 -13.44
C ASN A 107 -8.17 0.76 -13.78
N LEU A 108 -9.07 1.24 -14.66
CA LEU A 108 -10.31 0.55 -14.97
C LEU A 108 -10.11 -0.53 -16.03
N LEU A 109 -10.41 -1.77 -15.69
CA LEU A 109 -10.30 -2.93 -16.60
C LEU A 109 -10.94 -2.69 -17.97
N ARG A 110 -12.12 -2.03 -18.02
CA ARG A 110 -12.82 -1.70 -19.27
C ARG A 110 -12.09 -0.70 -20.16
N LEU A 111 -11.25 0.16 -19.56
CA LEU A 111 -10.48 1.19 -20.26
C LEU A 111 -9.03 0.80 -20.44
N ARG A 112 -8.51 -0.08 -19.58
CA ARG A 112 -7.09 -0.48 -19.53
C ARG A 112 -6.14 0.71 -19.38
N THR A 113 -6.59 1.73 -18.65
CA THR A 113 -5.84 2.96 -18.41
C THR A 113 -6.37 3.66 -17.17
N HIS A 114 -5.60 4.63 -16.70
CA HIS A 114 -5.88 5.42 -15.52
C HIS A 114 -7.03 6.40 -15.75
N THR A 115 -7.75 6.71 -14.67
CA THR A 115 -8.76 7.77 -14.63
C THR A 115 -8.52 8.71 -13.46
N ALA A 116 -9.23 9.85 -13.44
CA ALA A 116 -9.15 10.84 -12.38
C ALA A 116 -10.24 10.68 -11.30
N ASP A 117 -10.91 9.52 -11.28
CA ASP A 117 -11.93 9.24 -10.27
C ASP A 117 -11.29 9.11 -8.87
N PRO A 118 -12.03 9.41 -7.79
CA PRO A 118 -11.56 9.19 -6.43
C PRO A 118 -11.22 7.73 -6.15
N VAL A 119 -10.23 7.50 -5.30
CA VAL A 119 -9.83 6.17 -4.84
C VAL A 119 -10.22 5.97 -3.38
N PRO A 120 -10.54 4.72 -2.95
CA PRO A 120 -10.75 4.40 -1.55
C PRO A 120 -9.40 4.41 -0.81
N TYR A 121 -9.41 4.79 0.48
CA TYR A 121 -8.25 4.65 1.34
C TYR A 121 -8.63 4.16 2.73
N ILE A 122 -7.68 3.50 3.38
CA ILE A 122 -7.75 3.13 4.80
C ILE A 122 -6.65 3.91 5.53
N LEU A 123 -7.05 4.62 6.57
CA LEU A 123 -6.13 5.15 7.58
C LEU A 123 -6.43 4.43 8.90
N TYR A 124 -5.58 3.47 9.25
CA TYR A 124 -5.67 2.68 10.48
C TYR A 124 -4.68 3.21 11.52
N ASP A 125 -5.09 3.24 12.77
CA ASP A 125 -4.27 3.64 13.93
C ASP A 125 -4.48 2.59 15.01
N SER A 126 -3.43 1.85 15.39
CA SER A 126 -3.49 0.75 16.34
C SER A 126 -3.95 1.19 17.73
N THR A 127 -3.74 2.46 18.08
CA THR A 127 -4.09 3.03 19.39
C THR A 127 -5.55 3.44 19.52
N LYS A 128 -6.32 3.41 18.42
CA LYS A 128 -7.70 3.87 18.37
C LYS A 128 -8.69 2.74 18.17
N VAL A 129 -9.86 2.87 18.80
CA VAL A 129 -10.99 1.98 18.53
C VAL A 129 -11.44 2.22 17.09
N GLN A 130 -11.31 1.18 16.27
CA GLN A 130 -11.70 1.25 14.86
C GLN A 130 -13.20 0.99 14.68
N LYS A 131 -13.84 1.79 13.82
CA LYS A 131 -15.16 1.41 13.31
C LYS A 131 -14.99 0.22 12.39
N LYS A 132 -15.76 -0.83 12.64
CA LYS A 132 -15.74 -2.01 11.78
C LYS A 132 -16.28 -1.65 10.40
N ILE A 133 -15.44 -1.68 9.37
CA ILE A 133 -15.81 -1.60 7.97
C ILE A 133 -15.89 -3.03 7.44
N ALA A 134 -16.94 -3.35 6.71
CA ALA A 134 -17.14 -4.72 6.25
C ALA A 134 -16.30 -5.05 5.01
N ARG A 135 -16.05 -4.05 4.13
CA ARG A 135 -15.34 -4.23 2.86
C ARG A 135 -14.54 -3.00 2.48
N TYR A 136 -13.39 -3.23 1.84
CA TYR A 136 -12.61 -2.19 1.20
C TYR A 136 -13.07 -2.05 -0.26
N SER A 137 -13.86 -1.02 -0.54
CA SER A 137 -14.38 -0.73 -1.88
C SER A 137 -14.75 0.74 -2.03
N GLU A 138 -14.87 1.21 -3.26
CA GLU A 138 -15.27 2.58 -3.60
C GLU A 138 -16.65 2.92 -3.01
N SER A 139 -17.59 1.99 -3.07
CA SER A 139 -18.96 2.19 -2.56
C SER A 139 -19.00 2.33 -1.04
N GLU A 140 -18.26 1.49 -0.32
CA GLU A 140 -18.16 1.56 1.15
C GLU A 140 -17.42 2.82 1.59
N ALA A 141 -16.33 3.17 0.90
CA ALA A 141 -15.60 4.41 1.15
C ALA A 141 -16.47 5.65 0.94
N ALA A 142 -17.22 5.72 -0.16
CA ALA A 142 -18.14 6.81 -0.45
C ALA A 142 -19.26 6.89 0.61
N ALA A 143 -19.77 5.77 1.11
CA ALA A 143 -20.81 5.73 2.14
C ALA A 143 -20.36 6.31 3.49
N THR A 144 -19.05 6.41 3.74
CA THR A 144 -18.51 7.06 4.96
C THR A 144 -18.72 8.57 4.97
N GLY A 145 -18.88 9.21 3.81
CA GLY A 145 -18.90 10.66 3.63
C GLY A 145 -17.54 11.34 3.87
N ILE A 146 -16.48 10.57 4.10
CA ILE A 146 -15.12 11.09 4.27
C ILE A 146 -14.49 11.26 2.89
N PHE A 147 -14.05 12.48 2.58
CA PHE A 147 -13.42 12.79 1.31
C PHE A 147 -12.26 13.77 1.52
N GLU A 148 -11.10 13.46 0.96
CA GLU A 148 -9.94 14.36 0.93
C GLU A 148 -9.68 14.81 -0.51
N PRO A 149 -10.05 16.06 -0.86
CA PRO A 149 -9.89 16.56 -2.23
C PRO A 149 -8.43 16.86 -2.59
N LYS A 150 -7.53 16.91 -1.60
CA LYS A 150 -6.11 17.18 -1.78
C LYS A 150 -5.30 15.98 -1.29
N GLY A 151 -5.11 14.98 -2.15
CA GLY A 151 -4.46 13.71 -1.80
C GLY A 151 -3.11 13.86 -1.08
N HIS A 152 -2.30 14.89 -1.43
CA HIS A 152 -1.04 15.16 -0.73
C HIS A 152 -1.20 15.46 0.77
N LYS A 153 -2.38 15.88 1.22
CA LYS A 153 -2.67 16.10 2.64
C LYS A 153 -2.91 14.82 3.44
N LEU A 154 -3.11 13.68 2.77
CA LEU A 154 -3.22 12.39 3.47
C LEU A 154 -1.92 12.04 4.20
N MET A 155 -0.77 12.42 3.66
CA MET A 155 0.51 12.20 4.31
C MET A 155 0.62 12.98 5.62
N GLU A 156 0.20 14.25 5.65
CA GLU A 156 0.17 15.07 6.87
C GLU A 156 -0.70 14.39 7.94
N ARG A 157 -1.89 13.91 7.57
CA ARG A 157 -2.79 13.18 8.48
C ARG A 157 -2.20 11.85 8.95
N PHE A 158 -1.54 11.13 8.07
CA PHE A 158 -0.90 9.86 8.39
C PHE A 158 0.23 10.04 9.41
N LEU A 159 1.07 11.07 9.22
CA LEU A 159 2.15 11.40 10.13
C LEU A 159 1.68 12.09 11.43
N GLY A 160 0.45 12.60 11.45
CA GLY A 160 -0.10 13.30 12.61
C GLY A 160 0.38 14.75 12.73
N LEU A 161 0.67 15.38 11.59
CA LEU A 161 1.11 16.77 11.46
C LEU A 161 -0.07 17.73 11.30
#